data_0bd3867d8caae6c4a1471ce3ed536e6c
#
_entry.id   0bd3867d8caae6c4a1471ce3ed536e6c
#
_cell.length_a   1.000
_cell.length_b   1.000
_cell.length_c   1.000
_cell.angle_alpha   90.00
_cell.angle_beta   90.00
_cell.angle_gamma   90.00
#
_symmetry.space_group_name_H-M   'P 1'
#
loop_
_entity.id
_entity.type
_entity.pdbx_description
1 polymer ?
#
loop_
_entity_poly.entity_id
_entity_poly.type
_entity_poly.pdbx_seq_one_letter_code
_entity_poly.pdbx_strand_id
1 'polypeptide(L)'
;MNGILCMNKPQDFTSFDVIGKLRGILHMKRLGHTGTLDPMATGVLPILVGTATKACDILPNQDKTYQATVVFGKATDTLDIWGKPLQDYPEQHVTEAALRAILPEFLGDITQLPPMYSARSEEHTSELQS
;
A
#
# COMPACT_ATOMS: atom_id res chain seq x y z
N MET A 1 3.66 28.23 -6.53
CA MET A 1 4.26 27.00 -7.09
C MET A 1 3.14 26.05 -7.51
N ASN A 2 3.25 25.48 -8.70
CA ASN A 2 2.30 24.50 -9.22
C ASN A 2 3.09 23.39 -9.91
N GLY A 3 2.67 22.15 -9.75
CA GLY A 3 3.32 21.04 -10.41
C GLY A 3 3.13 19.71 -9.69
N ILE A 4 3.92 18.74 -10.06
CA ILE A 4 3.92 17.40 -9.48
C ILE A 4 5.32 17.12 -8.89
N LEU A 5 5.36 16.68 -7.65
CA LEU A 5 6.55 16.18 -6.98
C LEU A 5 6.45 14.68 -6.80
N CYS A 6 7.46 13.93 -7.25
CA CYS A 6 7.56 12.51 -6.94
C CYS A 6 8.37 12.34 -5.65
N MET A 7 7.67 11.96 -4.58
CA MET A 7 8.29 11.77 -3.28
C MET A 7 8.57 10.29 -3.03
N ASN A 8 9.72 10.00 -2.47
CA ASN A 8 9.99 8.66 -1.92
C ASN A 8 9.41 8.60 -0.51
N LYS A 9 8.21 8.02 -0.39
CA LYS A 9 7.55 7.90 0.91
C LYS A 9 8.37 6.96 1.82
N PRO A 10 8.76 7.40 3.01
CA PRO A 10 9.43 6.52 3.95
C PRO A 10 8.46 5.54 4.60
N GLN A 11 9.00 4.50 5.20
CA GLN A 11 8.26 3.59 6.06
C GLN A 11 7.70 4.34 7.27
N ASP A 12 6.61 3.84 7.83
CA ASP A 12 5.91 4.39 9.00
C ASP A 12 5.24 5.76 8.79
N PHE A 13 5.28 6.28 7.57
CA PHE A 13 4.52 7.45 7.16
C PHE A 13 3.26 7.04 6.40
N THR A 14 2.12 7.60 6.76
CA THR A 14 0.96 7.57 5.87
C THR A 14 1.18 8.49 4.67
N SER A 15 0.43 8.30 3.60
CA SER A 15 0.47 9.24 2.47
C SER A 15 0.09 10.65 2.90
N PHE A 16 -0.81 10.78 3.87
CA PHE A 16 -1.22 12.06 4.43
C PHE A 16 -0.15 12.73 5.29
N ASP A 17 0.68 11.95 6.00
CA ASP A 17 1.81 12.49 6.78
C ASP A 17 2.83 13.17 5.87
N VAL A 18 3.05 12.62 4.67
CA VAL A 18 3.90 13.25 3.65
C VAL A 18 3.35 14.62 3.27
N ILE A 19 2.03 14.72 3.05
CA ILE A 19 1.37 16.01 2.78
C ILE A 19 1.56 16.97 3.93
N GLY A 20 1.35 16.54 5.17
CA GLY A 20 1.54 17.37 6.37
C GLY A 20 2.95 17.93 6.47
N LYS A 21 3.95 17.08 6.25
CA LYS A 21 5.37 17.50 6.26
C LYS A 21 5.69 18.51 5.17
N LEU A 22 5.21 18.25 3.95
CA LEU A 22 5.44 19.15 2.82
C LEU A 22 4.74 20.50 2.97
N ARG A 23 3.57 20.53 3.59
CA ARG A 23 2.88 21.81 3.90
C ARG A 23 3.75 22.73 4.76
N GLY A 24 4.44 22.15 5.75
CA GLY A 24 5.38 22.90 6.57
C GLY A 24 6.61 23.38 5.80
N ILE A 25 7.18 22.53 4.96
CA ILE A 25 8.41 22.84 4.20
C ILE A 25 8.14 23.90 3.11
N LEU A 26 7.05 23.72 2.36
CA LEU A 26 6.72 24.56 1.21
C LEU A 26 5.92 25.81 1.59
N HIS A 27 5.47 25.90 2.84
CA HIS A 27 4.53 26.94 3.32
C HIS A 27 3.28 27.06 2.45
N MET A 28 2.79 25.92 1.96
CA MET A 28 1.64 25.84 1.07
C MET A 28 0.57 24.90 1.66
N LYS A 29 -0.68 25.36 1.65
CA LYS A 29 -1.81 24.55 2.12
C LYS A 29 -2.35 23.61 1.04
N ARG A 30 -2.29 24.03 -0.23
CA ARG A 30 -2.88 23.29 -1.34
C ARG A 30 -1.93 22.24 -1.88
N LEU A 31 -1.98 21.08 -1.27
CA LEU A 31 -1.24 19.88 -1.64
C LEU A 31 -2.18 18.68 -1.60
N GLY A 32 -2.02 17.77 -2.52
CA GLY A 32 -2.72 16.49 -2.57
C GLY A 32 -1.79 15.38 -3.04
N HIS A 33 -2.18 14.13 -2.88
CA HIS A 33 -1.44 12.99 -3.43
C HIS A 33 -2.34 12.19 -4.35
N THR A 34 -1.75 11.49 -5.31
CA THR A 34 -2.43 10.50 -6.12
C THR A 34 -2.07 9.11 -5.63
N GLY A 35 -3.08 8.29 -5.47
CA GLY A 35 -2.88 6.94 -4.95
C GLY A 35 -2.38 6.93 -3.50
N THR A 36 -2.90 6.02 -2.73
CA THR A 36 -2.50 5.81 -1.35
C THR A 36 -1.49 4.68 -1.28
N LEU A 37 -0.44 4.85 -0.50
CA LEU A 37 0.48 3.79 -0.09
C LEU A 37 0.26 3.48 1.38
N ASP A 38 0.27 2.20 1.74
CA ASP A 38 0.19 1.78 3.12
C ASP A 38 1.36 2.33 3.95
N PRO A 39 1.20 2.53 5.26
CA PRO A 39 2.26 3.06 6.11
C PRO A 39 3.57 2.27 6.03
N MET A 40 3.48 0.93 5.94
CA MET A 40 4.66 0.07 5.81
C MET A 40 5.34 0.16 4.44
N ALA A 41 4.63 0.57 3.40
CA ALA A 41 5.18 0.66 2.06
C ALA A 41 6.08 1.88 1.92
N THR A 42 7.16 1.70 1.19
CA THR A 42 8.06 2.77 0.75
C THR A 42 7.95 2.94 -0.76
N GLY A 43 8.36 4.07 -1.29
CA GLY A 43 8.44 4.26 -2.73
C GLY A 43 7.73 5.51 -3.23
N VAL A 44 7.52 5.55 -4.52
CA VAL A 44 7.06 6.75 -5.22
C VAL A 44 5.62 7.10 -4.86
N LEU A 45 5.45 8.26 -4.27
CA LEU A 45 4.16 8.89 -4.01
C LEU A 45 4.11 10.22 -4.77
N PRO A 46 3.30 10.34 -5.83
CA PRO A 46 3.16 11.61 -6.54
C PRO A 46 2.35 12.61 -5.70
N ILE A 47 2.89 13.79 -5.53
CA ILE A 47 2.29 14.90 -4.81
C ILE A 47 1.92 16.01 -5.79
N LEU A 48 0.67 16.41 -5.76
CA LEU A 48 0.14 17.50 -6.57
C LEU A 48 0.24 18.81 -5.77
N VAL A 49 0.86 19.82 -6.37
CA VAL A 49 1.15 21.09 -5.72
C VAL A 49 0.33 22.21 -6.37
N GLY A 50 -0.33 23.01 -5.53
CA GLY A 50 -1.07 24.19 -5.97
C GLY A 50 -2.25 23.84 -6.88
N THR A 51 -2.34 24.47 -8.03
CA THR A 51 -3.43 24.24 -8.99
C THR A 51 -3.42 22.83 -9.61
N ALA A 52 -2.27 22.15 -9.57
CA ALA A 52 -2.16 20.77 -10.06
C ALA A 52 -3.04 19.77 -9.27
N THR A 53 -3.49 20.12 -8.06
CA THR A 53 -4.44 19.29 -7.30
C THR A 53 -5.75 19.05 -8.05
N LYS A 54 -6.12 19.92 -8.97
CA LYS A 54 -7.30 19.75 -9.82
C LYS A 54 -7.14 18.64 -10.87
N ALA A 55 -5.90 18.21 -11.13
CA ALA A 55 -5.62 17.15 -12.09
C ALA A 55 -5.72 15.75 -11.49
N CYS A 56 -6.01 15.61 -10.21
CA CYS A 56 -6.06 14.32 -9.53
C CYS A 56 -6.96 13.31 -10.24
N ASP A 57 -8.13 13.77 -10.67
CA ASP A 57 -9.17 12.91 -11.28
C ASP A 57 -8.95 12.64 -12.78
N ILE A 58 -8.01 13.34 -13.40
CA ILE A 58 -7.74 13.22 -14.84
C ILE A 58 -6.36 12.63 -15.17
N LEU A 59 -5.56 12.33 -14.15
CA LEU A 59 -4.26 11.72 -14.37
C LEU A 59 -4.44 10.30 -14.90
N PRO A 60 -3.83 9.98 -16.05
CA PRO A 60 -3.87 8.64 -16.59
C PRO A 60 -3.00 7.72 -15.74
N ASN A 61 -3.33 6.45 -15.76
CA ASN A 61 -2.56 5.36 -15.18
C ASN A 61 -2.29 5.51 -13.67
N GLN A 62 -3.13 4.86 -12.89
CA GLN A 62 -2.95 4.71 -11.44
C GLN A 62 -2.40 3.35 -11.05
N ASP A 63 -1.83 2.61 -11.99
CA ASP A 63 -1.22 1.32 -11.74
C ASP A 63 -0.07 1.43 -10.74
N LYS A 64 0.03 0.46 -9.86
CA LYS A 64 1.09 0.37 -8.86
C LYS A 64 1.80 -0.96 -8.99
N THR A 65 3.12 -0.91 -8.92
CA THR A 65 3.95 -2.10 -8.86
C THR A 65 4.63 -2.15 -7.50
N TYR A 66 4.52 -3.29 -6.83
CA TYR A 66 5.13 -3.52 -5.53
C TYR A 66 6.14 -4.66 -5.60
N GLN A 67 7.23 -4.47 -4.90
CA GLN A 67 8.13 -5.56 -4.54
C GLN A 67 7.88 -5.90 -3.08
N ALA A 68 7.42 -7.12 -2.82
CA ALA A 68 7.08 -7.56 -1.49
C ALA A 68 7.98 -8.72 -1.04
N THR A 69 8.34 -8.72 0.23
CA THR A 69 9.01 -9.85 0.88
C THR A 69 7.97 -10.58 1.74
N VAL A 70 7.75 -11.86 1.44
CA VAL A 70 6.86 -12.72 2.21
C VAL A 70 7.70 -13.58 3.15
N VAL A 71 7.35 -13.55 4.44
CA VAL A 71 8.03 -14.36 5.47
C VAL A 71 7.14 -15.55 5.81
N PHE A 72 7.64 -16.75 5.57
CA PHE A 72 6.95 -17.99 5.92
C PHE A 72 7.23 -18.39 7.37
N GLY A 73 6.36 -19.24 7.91
CA GLY A 73 6.51 -19.79 9.25
C GLY A 73 5.93 -18.95 10.37
N LYS A 74 5.31 -17.80 10.05
CA LYS A 74 4.64 -16.94 11.02
C LYS A 74 3.27 -16.53 10.55
N ALA A 75 2.32 -16.52 11.45
CA ALA A 75 0.99 -15.95 11.22
C ALA A 75 0.73 -14.81 12.19
N THR A 76 0.09 -13.75 11.71
CA THR A 76 -0.30 -12.58 12.51
C THR A 76 -1.79 -12.31 12.38
N ASP A 77 -2.34 -11.58 13.32
CA ASP A 77 -3.75 -11.21 13.35
C ASP A 77 -4.16 -10.22 12.24
N THR A 78 -3.19 -9.43 11.75
CA THR A 78 -3.40 -8.47 10.65
C THR A 78 -2.99 -9.01 9.29
N LEU A 79 -2.43 -10.21 9.23
CA LEU A 79 -1.85 -10.84 8.03
C LEU A 79 -0.68 -10.06 7.43
N ASP A 80 -0.09 -9.15 8.19
CA ASP A 80 1.14 -8.44 7.84
C ASP A 80 2.17 -8.52 8.97
N ILE A 81 3.38 -8.03 8.72
CA ILE A 81 4.49 -8.13 9.67
C ILE A 81 4.30 -7.32 10.97
N TRP A 82 3.36 -6.38 10.98
CA TRP A 82 3.09 -5.52 12.14
C TRP A 82 2.02 -6.07 13.08
N GLY A 83 1.34 -7.13 12.66
CA GLY A 83 0.35 -7.80 13.48
C GLY A 83 0.96 -8.53 14.67
N LYS A 84 0.12 -8.84 15.64
CA LYS A 84 0.51 -9.69 16.77
C LYS A 84 0.70 -11.13 16.28
N PRO A 85 1.79 -11.79 16.68
CA PRO A 85 1.97 -13.19 16.36
C PRO A 85 0.81 -14.02 16.92
N LEU A 86 0.19 -14.84 16.07
CA LEU A 86 -0.84 -15.81 16.45
C LEU A 86 -0.22 -17.17 16.72
N GLN A 87 0.63 -17.61 15.79
CA GLN A 87 1.28 -18.90 15.85
C GLN A 87 2.56 -18.88 15.05
N ASP A 88 3.59 -19.47 15.60
CA ASP A 88 4.83 -19.76 14.89
C ASP A 88 4.80 -21.19 14.35
N TYR A 89 5.29 -21.34 13.13
CA TYR A 89 5.46 -22.62 12.44
C TYR A 89 6.95 -22.82 12.11
N PRO A 90 7.81 -23.03 13.12
CA PRO A 90 9.26 -22.95 12.95
C PRO A 90 9.84 -24.03 12.02
N GLU A 91 9.13 -25.11 11.78
CA GLU A 91 9.61 -26.26 11.00
C GLU A 91 9.08 -26.27 9.56
N GLN A 92 8.64 -25.14 9.04
CA GLN A 92 8.17 -25.08 7.67
C GLN A 92 9.33 -25.07 6.69
N HIS A 93 9.46 -26.15 5.94
CA HIS A 93 10.40 -26.27 4.83
C HIS A 93 9.73 -25.84 3.53
N VAL A 94 9.74 -24.54 3.26
CA VAL A 94 9.23 -24.00 1.99
C VAL A 94 10.36 -24.03 0.97
N THR A 95 10.19 -24.82 -0.08
CA THR A 95 11.13 -24.85 -1.21
C THR A 95 10.68 -23.93 -2.32
N GLU A 96 11.61 -23.46 -3.14
CA GLU A 96 11.29 -22.66 -4.33
C GLU A 96 10.37 -23.44 -5.28
N ALA A 97 10.60 -24.73 -5.46
CA ALA A 97 9.78 -25.59 -6.32
C ALA A 97 8.33 -25.67 -5.81
N ALA A 98 8.12 -25.85 -4.50
CA ALA A 98 6.80 -25.89 -3.90
C ALA A 98 6.09 -24.54 -4.05
N LEU A 99 6.80 -23.45 -3.83
CA LEU A 99 6.25 -22.09 -4.00
C LEU A 99 5.82 -21.85 -5.45
N ARG A 100 6.69 -22.15 -6.42
CA ARG A 100 6.37 -21.98 -7.83
C ARG A 100 5.18 -22.83 -8.28
N ALA A 101 5.00 -24.01 -7.69
CA ALA A 101 3.90 -24.91 -8.01
C ALA A 101 2.53 -24.32 -7.63
N ILE A 102 2.45 -23.55 -6.54
CA ILE A 102 1.19 -22.99 -6.06
C ILE A 102 0.89 -21.57 -6.61
N LEU A 103 1.89 -20.84 -7.10
CA LEU A 103 1.69 -19.47 -7.62
C LEU A 103 0.57 -19.37 -8.68
N PRO A 104 0.38 -20.32 -9.60
CA PRO A 104 -0.70 -20.27 -10.57
C PRO A 104 -2.10 -20.22 -9.94
N GLU A 105 -2.29 -20.74 -8.72
CA GLU A 105 -3.56 -20.71 -8.00
C GLU A 105 -3.98 -19.30 -7.58
N PHE A 106 -3.02 -18.36 -7.58
CA PHE A 106 -3.25 -16.94 -7.24
C PHE A 106 -3.42 -16.04 -8.48
N LEU A 107 -3.54 -16.65 -9.67
CA LEU A 107 -3.77 -15.93 -10.91
C LEU A 107 -5.25 -15.96 -11.29
N GLY A 108 -5.71 -14.88 -11.92
CA GLY A 108 -7.10 -14.76 -12.35
C GLY A 108 -8.04 -14.33 -11.21
N ASP A 109 -9.30 -14.68 -11.36
CA ASP A 109 -10.33 -14.33 -10.39
C ASP A 109 -10.21 -15.23 -9.15
N ILE A 110 -9.84 -14.65 -8.05
CA ILE A 110 -9.71 -15.35 -6.76
C ILE A 110 -10.57 -14.66 -5.71
N THR A 111 -11.00 -15.41 -4.72
CA THR A 111 -11.74 -14.89 -3.56
C THR A 111 -10.85 -14.96 -2.34
N GLN A 112 -10.83 -13.89 -1.56
CA GLN A 112 -10.13 -13.86 -0.27
C GLN A 112 -11.03 -13.31 0.83
N LEU A 113 -10.79 -13.76 2.06
CA LEU A 113 -11.35 -13.15 3.25
C LEU A 113 -10.36 -12.09 3.75
N PRO A 114 -10.69 -10.78 3.66
CA PRO A 114 -9.78 -9.75 4.14
C PRO A 114 -9.63 -9.79 5.67
N PRO A 115 -8.46 -9.40 6.22
CA PRO A 115 -8.26 -9.34 7.65
C PRO A 115 -9.16 -8.27 8.30
N MET A 116 -9.69 -8.56 9.49
CA MET A 116 -10.62 -7.67 10.19
C MET A 116 -10.02 -6.30 10.53
N TYR A 117 -8.70 -6.21 10.69
CA TYR A 117 -7.98 -4.99 11.09
C TYR A 117 -7.51 -4.10 9.94
N SER A 118 -7.62 -4.55 8.70
CA SER A 118 -7.34 -3.71 7.52
C SER A 118 -8.49 -2.77 7.16
N ALA A 119 -9.50 -2.74 7.95
CA ALA A 119 -10.81 -2.17 7.73
C ALA A 119 -10.91 -0.64 7.86
N ARG A 120 -9.82 0.11 7.80
CA ARG A 120 -9.93 1.57 7.66
C ARG A 120 -10.44 2.02 6.29
N SER A 121 -10.63 1.09 5.40
CA SER A 121 -11.21 1.29 4.08
C SER A 121 -12.47 0.47 3.89
N GLU A 122 -13.21 0.15 4.95
CA GLU A 122 -14.45 -0.61 4.85
C GLU A 122 -15.47 -0.01 3.89
N GLU A 123 -15.44 1.30 3.70
CA GLU A 123 -16.29 1.97 2.71
C GLU A 123 -15.84 1.75 1.26
N HIS A 124 -14.61 1.32 1.01
CA HIS A 124 -14.05 1.11 -0.33
C HIS A 124 -13.82 -0.35 -0.70
N THR A 125 -13.82 -1.28 0.27
CA THR A 125 -13.57 -2.70 0.01
C THR A 125 -14.76 -3.43 -0.62
N SER A 126 -15.97 -2.90 -0.51
CA SER A 126 -17.16 -3.49 -1.13
C SER A 126 -17.21 -3.31 -2.64
N GLU A 127 -16.48 -2.35 -3.20
CA GLU A 127 -16.49 -2.08 -4.65
C GLU A 127 -15.40 -2.80 -5.43
N LEU A 128 -14.38 -3.33 -4.74
CA LEU A 128 -13.26 -4.03 -5.37
C LEU A 128 -13.43 -5.55 -5.41
N GLN A 129 -14.56 -6.07 -4.94
CA GLN A 129 -14.86 -7.50 -4.89
C GLN A 129 -15.94 -7.93 -5.90
N SER A 130 -16.29 -7.06 -6.82
CA SER A 130 -17.24 -7.38 -7.90
C SER A 130 -16.53 -7.56 -9.23
#